data_1002b33a87adc5db78c3aa90a7717fc2
#
_entry.id   1002b33a87adc5db78c3aa90a7717fc2
#
_cell.length_a   1.000
_cell.length_b   1.000
_cell.length_c   1.000
_cell.angle_alpha   90.00
_cell.angle_beta   90.00
_cell.angle_gamma   90.00
#
_symmetry.space_group_name_H-M   'P 1'
#
loop_
_entity.id
_entity.type
_entity.pdbx_description
1 polymer ?
#
loop_
_entity_poly.entity_id
_entity_poly.type
_entity_poly.pdbx_seq_one_letter_code
_entity_poly.pdbx_strand_id
1 'polypeptide(L)'
;LQYGEYTADTARETSISGKTLEDGTKENRSYKGVTAHEVPNYGDLEALQYANENAGDVPVIVSMKMERGMVWDEVEPLADVILVNYNVQREDIVAEVILGQTEPTGLLVFQQPINMEAVEAQQEDVPRDMECYTDAAGNTYDFAFGLNWSGKIDDDRTAKYSAEPISKVQSFDYAAYEAANK
;
A
#
# COMPACT_ATOMS: atom_id res chain seq x y z
N LEU A 1 -8.00 3.62 -3.32
CA LEU A 1 -6.56 3.72 -3.13
C LEU A 1 -6.08 5.17 -2.97
N GLN A 2 -6.73 6.14 -3.59
CA GLN A 2 -6.51 7.57 -3.33
C GLN A 2 -7.82 8.28 -3.03
N TYR A 3 -7.76 9.47 -2.41
CA TYR A 3 -8.95 10.22 -2.01
C TYR A 3 -9.53 11.05 -3.16
N GLY A 4 -8.65 11.67 -3.96
CA GLY A 4 -9.04 12.53 -5.07
C GLY A 4 -9.52 11.79 -6.31
N GLU A 5 -9.97 12.56 -7.31
CA GLU A 5 -10.37 12.04 -8.60
C GLU A 5 -9.18 11.39 -9.33
N TYR A 6 -9.45 10.28 -10.00
CA TYR A 6 -8.47 9.56 -10.79
C TYR A 6 -9.14 8.88 -11.98
N THR A 7 -8.50 8.97 -13.15
CA THR A 7 -8.90 8.23 -14.34
C THR A 7 -7.83 7.22 -14.72
N ALA A 8 -8.22 5.96 -14.87
CA ALA A 8 -7.31 4.83 -15.09
C ALA A 8 -6.86 4.75 -16.56
N ASP A 9 -6.15 5.74 -17.05
CA ASP A 9 -5.75 5.85 -18.46
C ASP A 9 -4.62 4.90 -18.82
N THR A 10 -3.75 4.55 -17.87
CA THR A 10 -2.59 3.68 -18.08
C THR A 10 -2.86 2.23 -17.72
N ALA A 11 -4.03 1.93 -17.18
CA ALA A 11 -4.43 0.56 -16.87
C ALA A 11 -4.41 -0.33 -18.11
N ARG A 12 -4.13 -1.62 -17.91
CA ARG A 12 -4.11 -2.61 -19.00
C ARG A 12 -5.47 -2.69 -19.70
N GLU A 13 -5.45 -2.80 -21.02
CA GLU A 13 -6.68 -2.95 -21.82
C GLU A 13 -7.35 -4.29 -21.59
N THR A 14 -6.57 -5.34 -21.29
CA THR A 14 -7.05 -6.68 -21.08
C THR A 14 -6.53 -7.22 -19.75
N SER A 15 -7.43 -7.66 -18.90
CA SER A 15 -7.08 -8.34 -17.65
C SER A 15 -6.49 -9.72 -17.95
N ILE A 16 -5.45 -10.12 -17.21
CA ILE A 16 -4.91 -11.48 -17.24
C ILE A 16 -5.70 -12.41 -16.30
N SER A 17 -6.43 -11.86 -15.32
CA SER A 17 -7.36 -12.59 -14.47
C SER A 17 -8.76 -12.56 -15.09
N GLY A 18 -9.52 -13.57 -14.88
CA GLY A 18 -10.88 -13.70 -15.40
C GLY A 18 -11.20 -15.14 -15.75
N LYS A 19 -12.45 -15.51 -15.60
CA LYS A 19 -12.90 -16.85 -15.99
C LYS A 19 -12.86 -17.00 -17.52
N THR A 20 -12.68 -18.23 -17.98
CA THR A 20 -12.88 -18.55 -19.39
C THR A 20 -14.37 -18.56 -19.69
N LEU A 21 -14.79 -17.82 -20.70
CA LEU A 21 -16.17 -17.75 -21.19
C LEU A 21 -16.50 -18.97 -22.06
N GLU A 22 -17.77 -19.15 -22.38
CA GLU A 22 -18.24 -20.29 -23.16
C GLU A 22 -17.66 -20.33 -24.60
N ASP A 23 -17.33 -19.16 -25.15
CA ASP A 23 -16.66 -19.01 -26.45
C ASP A 23 -15.15 -19.25 -26.42
N GLY A 24 -14.58 -19.59 -25.25
CA GLY A 24 -13.16 -19.82 -25.05
C GLY A 24 -12.33 -18.55 -24.79
N THR A 25 -12.93 -17.38 -24.84
CA THR A 25 -12.25 -16.12 -24.48
C THR A 25 -12.14 -15.93 -22.97
N LYS A 26 -11.33 -14.98 -22.55
CA LYS A 26 -11.24 -14.56 -21.12
C LYS A 26 -12.17 -13.39 -20.85
N GLU A 27 -12.85 -13.47 -19.71
CA GLU A 27 -13.58 -12.31 -19.18
C GLU A 27 -12.60 -11.15 -18.98
N ASN A 28 -12.92 -10.00 -19.60
CA ASN A 28 -12.11 -8.80 -19.37
C ASN A 28 -12.62 -8.04 -18.14
N ARG A 29 -11.77 -7.89 -17.16
CA ARG A 29 -12.01 -7.13 -15.92
C ARG A 29 -11.20 -5.83 -15.87
N SER A 30 -10.69 -5.38 -17.01
CA SER A 30 -9.97 -4.12 -17.07
C SER A 30 -10.86 -2.97 -16.66
N TYR A 31 -10.28 -2.04 -15.93
CA TYR A 31 -10.90 -0.77 -15.54
C TYR A 31 -10.29 0.43 -16.29
N LYS A 32 -9.55 0.17 -17.37
CA LYS A 32 -8.95 1.22 -18.21
C LYS A 32 -9.99 2.25 -18.64
N GLY A 33 -9.67 3.51 -18.45
CA GLY A 33 -10.53 4.64 -18.78
C GLY A 33 -11.71 4.86 -17.83
N VAL A 34 -11.81 4.07 -16.75
CA VAL A 34 -12.82 4.32 -15.71
C VAL A 34 -12.36 5.46 -14.82
N THR A 35 -13.20 6.47 -14.64
CA THR A 35 -12.96 7.56 -13.70
C THR A 35 -13.57 7.23 -12.35
N ALA A 36 -12.75 7.26 -11.30
CA ALA A 36 -13.19 7.30 -9.92
C ALA A 36 -13.19 8.74 -9.46
N HIS A 37 -14.31 9.18 -8.89
CA HIS A 37 -14.42 10.47 -8.24
C HIS A 37 -13.98 10.38 -6.78
N GLU A 38 -14.29 11.38 -5.99
CA GLU A 38 -14.02 11.38 -4.55
C GLU A 38 -14.53 10.10 -3.87
N VAL A 39 -13.70 9.53 -3.01
CA VAL A 39 -14.13 8.39 -2.19
C VAL A 39 -15.08 8.84 -1.08
N PRO A 40 -15.92 7.95 -0.51
CA PRO A 40 -16.88 8.31 0.53
C PRO A 40 -16.29 8.97 1.78
N ASN A 41 -15.02 8.72 2.07
CA ASN A 41 -14.28 9.30 3.21
C ASN A 41 -13.32 10.43 2.79
N TYR A 42 -13.58 11.12 1.68
CA TYR A 42 -12.78 12.27 1.25
C TYR A 42 -12.71 13.36 2.33
N GLY A 43 -13.74 13.51 3.14
CA GLY A 43 -13.76 14.43 4.27
C GLY A 43 -12.67 14.17 5.32
N ASP A 44 -12.08 12.97 5.38
CA ASP A 44 -10.95 12.69 6.26
C ASP A 44 -9.69 13.42 5.76
N LEU A 45 -9.48 13.47 4.43
CA LEU A 45 -8.39 14.25 3.83
C LEU A 45 -8.61 15.76 4.05
N GLU A 46 -9.82 16.27 3.87
CA GLU A 46 -10.14 17.68 4.14
C GLU A 46 -9.88 18.04 5.61
N ALA A 47 -10.22 17.15 6.55
CA ALA A 47 -9.95 17.35 7.96
C ALA A 47 -8.44 17.37 8.27
N LEU A 48 -7.66 16.52 7.61
CA LEU A 48 -6.21 16.50 7.73
C LEU A 48 -5.58 17.77 7.16
N GLN A 49 -6.01 18.22 5.99
CA GLN A 49 -5.58 19.48 5.39
C GLN A 49 -5.85 20.67 6.33
N TYR A 50 -7.06 20.73 6.87
CA TYR A 50 -7.42 21.76 7.83
C TYR A 50 -6.55 21.71 9.09
N ALA A 51 -6.28 20.51 9.62
CA ALA A 51 -5.43 20.35 10.80
C ALA A 51 -4.00 20.83 10.50
N ASN A 52 -3.41 20.43 9.39
CA ASN A 52 -2.08 20.85 8.97
C ASN A 52 -1.98 22.38 8.82
N GLU A 53 -2.96 23.02 8.19
CA GLU A 53 -2.99 24.47 7.97
C GLU A 53 -3.14 25.27 9.27
N ASN A 54 -3.76 24.70 10.32
CA ASN A 54 -4.13 25.43 11.53
C ASN A 54 -3.39 24.95 12.80
N ALA A 55 -2.58 23.89 12.72
CA ALA A 55 -1.87 23.35 13.88
C ALA A 55 -0.74 24.27 14.40
N GLY A 56 -0.19 25.14 13.55
CA GLY A 56 0.98 25.94 13.90
C GLY A 56 2.18 25.05 14.27
N ASP A 57 2.68 25.18 15.49
CA ASP A 57 3.83 24.39 15.98
C ASP A 57 3.40 23.07 16.67
N VAL A 58 2.11 22.72 16.62
CA VAL A 58 1.61 21.47 17.23
C VAL A 58 1.70 20.34 16.22
N PRO A 59 2.34 19.20 16.57
CA PRO A 59 2.47 18.11 15.61
C PRO A 59 1.11 17.49 15.23
N VAL A 60 0.96 17.23 13.94
CA VAL A 60 -0.21 16.54 13.37
C VAL A 60 0.08 15.04 13.34
N ILE A 61 -0.64 14.28 14.14
CA ILE A 61 -0.50 12.82 14.23
C ILE A 61 -1.72 12.15 13.61
N VAL A 62 -1.49 11.34 12.58
CA VAL A 62 -2.53 10.59 11.90
C VAL A 62 -2.55 9.14 12.39
N SER A 63 -3.68 8.69 12.92
CA SER A 63 -3.93 7.27 13.17
C SER A 63 -4.77 6.72 12.03
N MET A 64 -4.15 5.92 11.18
CA MET A 64 -4.78 5.40 9.96
C MET A 64 -5.16 3.94 10.10
N LYS A 65 -6.45 3.66 9.98
CA LYS A 65 -6.95 2.29 9.85
C LYS A 65 -6.84 1.85 8.40
N MET A 66 -6.07 0.80 8.15
CA MET A 66 -5.73 0.36 6.81
C MET A 66 -6.07 -1.11 6.60
N GLU A 67 -6.73 -1.43 5.49
CA GLU A 67 -7.04 -2.79 5.07
C GLU A 67 -6.34 -3.17 3.75
N ARG A 68 -5.76 -2.20 3.08
CA ARG A 68 -5.05 -2.33 1.80
C ARG A 68 -4.05 -1.17 1.63
N GLY A 69 -3.13 -1.29 0.70
CA GLY A 69 -2.26 -0.18 0.30
C GLY A 69 -3.07 1.04 -0.18
N MET A 70 -2.53 2.21 -0.02
CA MET A 70 -3.08 3.46 -0.51
C MET A 70 -1.98 4.35 -1.07
N VAL A 71 -2.37 5.31 -1.88
CA VAL A 71 -1.47 6.36 -2.36
C VAL A 71 -1.21 7.34 -1.22
N TRP A 72 0.06 7.65 -0.98
CA TRP A 72 0.47 8.41 0.21
C TRP A 72 0.80 9.87 -0.06
N ASP A 73 0.98 10.27 -1.30
CA ASP A 73 1.33 11.65 -1.69
C ASP A 73 0.27 12.68 -1.28
N GLU A 74 -0.99 12.26 -1.09
CA GLU A 74 -2.07 13.12 -0.60
C GLU A 74 -2.04 13.33 0.92
N VAL A 75 -1.47 12.41 1.69
CA VAL A 75 -1.60 12.32 3.15
C VAL A 75 -0.28 12.59 3.87
N GLU A 76 0.80 11.95 3.44
CA GLU A 76 2.07 11.96 4.16
C GLU A 76 2.64 13.37 4.33
N PRO A 77 2.63 14.26 3.32
CA PRO A 77 3.15 15.62 3.48
C PRO A 77 2.39 16.50 4.48
N LEU A 78 1.21 16.06 4.93
CA LEU A 78 0.33 16.79 5.83
C LEU A 78 0.47 16.34 7.30
N ALA A 79 1.27 15.31 7.56
CA ALA A 79 1.39 14.68 8.88
C ALA A 79 2.83 14.63 9.36
N ASP A 80 3.06 14.93 10.64
CA ASP A 80 4.36 14.75 11.28
C ASP A 80 4.61 13.30 11.68
N VAL A 81 3.54 12.57 12.00
CA VAL A 81 3.58 11.14 12.37
C VAL A 81 2.37 10.42 11.82
N ILE A 82 2.60 9.25 11.24
CA ILE A 82 1.54 8.35 10.78
C ILE A 82 1.64 7.01 11.50
N LEU A 83 0.58 6.65 12.22
CA LEU A 83 0.42 5.36 12.86
C LEU A 83 -0.56 4.51 12.05
N VAL A 84 -0.04 3.47 11.41
CA VAL A 84 -0.86 2.52 10.65
C VAL A 84 -1.33 1.41 11.57
N ASN A 85 -2.65 1.19 11.63
CA ASN A 85 -3.23 0.03 12.28
C ASN A 85 -4.05 -0.80 11.28
N TYR A 86 -4.00 -2.12 11.44
CA TYR A 86 -4.68 -3.08 10.56
C TYR A 86 -5.98 -3.56 11.22
N ASN A 87 -6.92 -2.63 11.42
CA ASN A 87 -8.24 -2.91 12.00
C ASN A 87 -8.17 -3.42 13.46
N VAL A 88 -7.19 -2.95 14.22
CA VAL A 88 -7.09 -3.26 15.65
C VAL A 88 -8.11 -2.42 16.42
N GLN A 89 -8.95 -3.06 17.21
CA GLN A 89 -9.93 -2.38 18.10
C GLN A 89 -9.29 -2.07 19.47
N ARG A 90 -8.09 -1.52 19.46
CA ARG A 90 -7.29 -1.22 20.66
C ARG A 90 -6.75 0.21 20.57
N GLU A 91 -7.68 1.16 20.65
CA GLU A 91 -7.38 2.60 20.66
C GLU A 91 -6.49 3.01 21.84
N ASP A 92 -6.55 2.24 22.93
CA ASP A 92 -5.68 2.41 24.10
C ASP A 92 -4.19 2.23 23.73
N ILE A 93 -3.85 1.23 22.90
CA ILE A 93 -2.46 1.02 22.45
C ILE A 93 -2.00 2.16 21.55
N VAL A 94 -2.87 2.66 20.66
CA VAL A 94 -2.56 3.81 19.81
C VAL A 94 -2.23 5.03 20.69
N ALA A 95 -3.04 5.27 21.74
CA ALA A 95 -2.80 6.34 22.69
C ALA A 95 -1.47 6.15 23.47
N GLU A 96 -1.15 4.94 23.89
CA GLU A 96 0.13 4.64 24.56
C GLU A 96 1.35 4.94 23.67
N VAL A 97 1.27 4.61 22.37
CA VAL A 97 2.33 4.94 21.40
C VAL A 97 2.48 6.44 21.24
N ILE A 98 1.37 7.18 21.06
CA ILE A 98 1.37 8.65 20.95
C ILE A 98 1.96 9.31 22.19
N LEU A 99 1.65 8.78 23.37
CA LEU A 99 2.16 9.29 24.65
C LEU A 99 3.60 8.82 24.97
N GLY A 100 4.24 8.06 24.10
CA GLY A 100 5.59 7.55 24.31
C GLY A 100 5.69 6.49 25.41
N GLN A 101 4.60 5.81 25.76
CA GLN A 101 4.55 4.76 26.79
C GLN A 101 4.86 3.37 26.21
N THR A 102 4.56 3.16 24.95
CA THR A 102 4.82 1.91 24.23
C THR A 102 5.55 2.20 22.94
N GLU A 103 6.71 1.58 22.74
CA GLU A 103 7.48 1.71 21.51
C GLU A 103 6.79 1.00 20.33
N PRO A 104 6.62 1.66 19.16
CA PRO A 104 6.11 1.00 17.98
C PRO A 104 7.12 -0.06 17.47
N THR A 105 6.62 -1.24 17.13
CA THR A 105 7.42 -2.36 16.64
C THR A 105 6.84 -3.00 15.37
N GLY A 106 5.76 -2.40 14.84
CA GLY A 106 5.07 -2.88 13.64
C GLY A 106 5.88 -2.68 12.38
N LEU A 107 5.62 -3.53 11.39
CA LEU A 107 6.14 -3.41 10.04
C LEU A 107 4.98 -3.40 9.05
N LEU A 108 5.10 -2.65 7.95
CA LEU A 108 4.12 -2.66 6.87
C LEU A 108 3.96 -4.06 6.29
N VAL A 109 2.73 -4.49 6.09
CA VAL A 109 2.40 -5.85 5.62
C VAL A 109 2.17 -5.92 4.11
N PHE A 110 2.20 -4.78 3.42
CA PHE A 110 2.14 -4.66 1.96
C PHE A 110 2.79 -3.36 1.51
N GLN A 111 3.13 -3.29 0.23
CA GLN A 111 3.70 -2.10 -0.39
C GLN A 111 2.70 -0.95 -0.41
N GLN A 112 3.21 0.27 -0.32
CA GLN A 112 2.43 1.51 -0.42
C GLN A 112 2.82 2.21 -1.72
N PRO A 113 1.92 2.31 -2.69
CA PRO A 113 2.25 2.87 -4.01
C PRO A 113 2.59 4.36 -3.93
N ILE A 114 3.49 4.77 -4.80
CA ILE A 114 3.81 6.19 -4.98
C ILE A 114 2.63 6.95 -5.60
N ASN A 115 1.92 6.34 -6.55
CA ASN A 115 0.76 6.91 -7.24
C ASN A 115 -0.11 5.79 -7.85
N MET A 116 -1.18 6.15 -8.52
CA MET A 116 -2.06 5.19 -9.17
C MET A 116 -1.45 4.56 -10.42
N GLU A 117 -0.56 5.25 -11.12
CA GLU A 117 0.16 4.70 -12.26
C GLU A 117 1.06 3.53 -11.84
N ALA A 118 1.70 3.62 -10.65
CA ALA A 118 2.45 2.51 -10.08
C ALA A 118 1.56 1.30 -9.78
N VAL A 119 0.32 1.54 -9.30
CA VAL A 119 -0.67 0.48 -9.08
C VAL A 119 -1.07 -0.19 -10.40
N GLU A 120 -1.26 0.59 -11.45
CA GLU A 120 -1.66 0.09 -12.76
C GLU A 120 -0.55 -0.66 -13.49
N ALA A 121 0.71 -0.26 -13.26
CA ALA A 121 1.88 -0.93 -13.83
C ALA A 121 2.16 -2.30 -13.18
N GLN A 122 1.65 -2.53 -11.98
CA GLN A 122 1.82 -3.78 -11.25
C GLN A 122 1.31 -4.99 -12.04
N GLN A 123 2.05 -6.09 -11.99
CA GLN A 123 1.62 -7.35 -12.59
C GLN A 123 0.82 -8.18 -11.60
N GLU A 124 -0.28 -8.78 -12.06
CA GLU A 124 -1.28 -9.39 -11.18
C GLU A 124 -0.74 -10.51 -10.28
N ASP A 125 0.23 -11.28 -10.73
CA ASP A 125 0.75 -12.45 -9.99
C ASP A 125 2.21 -12.24 -9.51
N VAL A 126 2.70 -11.01 -9.52
CA VAL A 126 4.06 -10.69 -9.08
C VAL A 126 4.01 -9.92 -7.76
N PRO A 127 4.49 -10.51 -6.68
CA PRO A 127 4.54 -9.81 -5.40
C PRO A 127 5.67 -8.77 -5.39
N ARG A 128 5.44 -7.64 -4.76
CA ARG A 128 6.43 -6.61 -4.50
C ARG A 128 7.09 -6.01 -5.75
N ASP A 129 6.34 -5.87 -6.83
CA ASP A 129 6.79 -5.23 -8.08
C ASP A 129 6.29 -3.79 -8.22
N MET A 130 5.60 -3.27 -7.23
CA MET A 130 5.03 -1.94 -7.23
C MET A 130 6.06 -0.89 -6.78
N GLU A 131 6.14 0.23 -7.50
CA GLU A 131 6.93 1.38 -7.07
C GLU A 131 6.32 2.00 -5.82
N CYS A 132 7.11 2.02 -4.74
CA CYS A 132 6.67 2.48 -3.44
C CYS A 132 6.90 3.97 -3.23
N TYR A 133 6.03 4.59 -2.44
CA TYR A 133 6.22 5.95 -1.96
C TYR A 133 7.52 6.06 -1.15
N THR A 134 8.23 7.17 -1.34
CA THR A 134 9.42 7.50 -0.56
C THR A 134 9.26 8.91 0.01
N ASP A 135 9.37 9.04 1.33
CA ASP A 135 9.25 10.31 2.03
C ASP A 135 10.48 11.22 1.86
N ALA A 136 10.37 12.46 2.37
CA ALA A 136 11.44 13.44 2.30
C ALA A 136 12.71 13.04 3.09
N ALA A 137 12.59 12.12 4.05
CA ALA A 137 13.71 11.57 4.81
C ALA A 137 14.39 10.38 4.11
N GLY A 138 13.86 9.96 2.96
CA GLY A 138 14.37 8.83 2.17
C GLY A 138 13.88 7.46 2.64
N ASN A 139 12.83 7.39 3.44
CA ASN A 139 12.21 6.15 3.83
C ASN A 139 11.26 5.67 2.72
N THR A 140 11.48 4.47 2.21
CA THR A 140 10.61 3.84 1.23
C THR A 140 9.57 2.98 1.94
N TYR A 141 8.30 3.21 1.66
CA TYR A 141 7.16 2.55 2.31
C TYR A 141 6.87 1.19 1.66
N ASP A 142 7.89 0.35 1.64
CA ASP A 142 7.83 -1.02 1.10
C ASP A 142 7.34 -2.02 2.17
N PHE A 143 7.05 -3.23 1.74
CA PHE A 143 6.79 -4.37 2.62
C PHE A 143 7.90 -4.52 3.67
N ALA A 144 7.51 -4.75 4.92
CA ALA A 144 8.38 -4.84 6.08
C ALA A 144 9.10 -3.54 6.49
N PHE A 145 8.72 -2.38 5.95
CA PHE A 145 9.17 -1.10 6.49
C PHE A 145 8.45 -0.77 7.81
N GLY A 146 9.16 -0.16 8.73
CA GLY A 146 8.62 0.37 9.98
C GLY A 146 9.62 1.25 10.70
N LEU A 147 9.11 2.12 11.55
CA LEU A 147 9.92 3.00 12.41
C LEU A 147 9.67 2.68 13.88
N ASN A 148 10.69 2.84 14.68
CA ASN A 148 10.64 2.89 16.13
C ASN A 148 11.32 4.17 16.65
N TRP A 149 11.51 4.30 17.95
CA TRP A 149 12.14 5.50 18.52
C TRP A 149 13.63 5.68 18.14
N SER A 150 14.26 4.60 17.65
CA SER A 150 15.64 4.65 17.16
C SER A 150 15.73 4.94 15.65
N GLY A 151 14.61 5.03 14.95
CA GLY A 151 14.52 5.21 13.50
C GLY A 151 14.01 3.98 12.77
N LYS A 152 14.54 3.70 11.57
CA LYS A 152 14.12 2.54 10.79
C LYS A 152 14.43 1.24 11.53
N ILE A 153 13.41 0.38 11.64
CA ILE A 153 13.57 -0.94 12.24
C ILE A 153 14.46 -1.80 11.34
N ASP A 154 15.55 -2.32 11.90
CA ASP A 154 16.47 -3.26 11.26
C ASP A 154 16.76 -4.39 12.25
N ASP A 155 16.07 -5.52 12.06
CA ASP A 155 16.14 -6.70 12.94
C ASP A 155 15.98 -8.00 12.13
N ASP A 156 15.96 -9.14 12.83
CA ASP A 156 15.82 -10.47 12.20
C ASP A 156 14.56 -10.60 11.32
N ARG A 157 13.52 -9.83 11.61
CA ARG A 157 12.29 -9.82 10.80
C ARG A 157 12.53 -9.12 9.47
N THR A 158 13.17 -7.96 9.49
CA THR A 158 13.49 -7.20 8.27
C THR A 158 14.51 -7.94 7.43
N ALA A 159 15.51 -8.56 8.04
CA ALA A 159 16.49 -9.41 7.35
C ALA A 159 15.81 -10.59 6.63
N LYS A 160 14.83 -11.23 7.27
CA LYS A 160 14.05 -12.31 6.67
C LYS A 160 13.29 -11.86 5.41
N TYR A 161 12.82 -10.61 5.38
CA TYR A 161 11.99 -10.07 4.30
C TYR A 161 12.78 -9.25 3.27
N SER A 162 14.10 -9.15 3.40
CA SER A 162 14.99 -8.44 2.48
C SER A 162 15.32 -9.20 1.19
N ALA A 163 14.85 -10.45 1.05
CA ALA A 163 15.04 -11.23 -0.18
C ALA A 163 14.52 -10.47 -1.40
N GLU A 164 15.27 -10.53 -2.49
CA GLU A 164 14.91 -9.90 -3.75
C GLU A 164 13.50 -10.33 -4.18
N PRO A 165 12.62 -9.38 -4.51
CA PRO A 165 11.27 -9.71 -4.93
C PRO A 165 11.27 -10.42 -6.28
N ILE A 166 10.26 -11.24 -6.52
CA ILE A 166 10.00 -11.79 -7.84
C ILE A 166 9.55 -10.64 -8.74
N SER A 167 10.35 -10.32 -9.76
CA SER A 167 10.12 -9.19 -10.66
C SER A 167 9.43 -9.57 -11.98
N LYS A 168 9.11 -10.86 -12.15
CA LYS A 168 8.48 -11.37 -13.37
C LYS A 168 7.44 -12.43 -13.02
N VAL A 169 6.37 -12.46 -13.80
CA VAL A 169 5.39 -13.55 -13.75
C VAL A 169 6.09 -14.87 -13.99
N GLN A 170 5.91 -15.81 -13.09
CA GLN A 170 6.45 -17.15 -13.21
C GLN A 170 5.38 -18.07 -13.81
N SER A 171 5.71 -18.76 -14.88
CA SER A 171 4.87 -19.80 -15.44
C SER A 171 5.15 -21.13 -14.75
N PHE A 172 4.10 -21.84 -14.38
CA PHE A 172 4.20 -23.21 -13.89
C PHE A 172 3.89 -24.19 -15.02
N ASP A 173 4.87 -24.98 -15.41
CA ASP A 173 4.66 -26.06 -16.38
C ASP A 173 4.05 -27.28 -15.70
N TYR A 174 2.73 -27.36 -15.73
CA TYR A 174 1.97 -28.46 -15.14
C TYR A 174 2.29 -29.81 -15.80
N ALA A 175 2.53 -29.84 -17.11
CA ALA A 175 2.83 -31.08 -17.82
C ALA A 175 4.20 -31.66 -17.43
N ALA A 176 5.20 -30.80 -17.28
CA ALA A 176 6.52 -31.20 -16.79
C ALA A 176 6.44 -31.67 -15.32
N TYR A 177 5.71 -30.97 -14.46
CA TYR A 177 5.49 -31.39 -13.07
C TYR A 177 4.81 -32.78 -12.98
N GLU A 178 3.73 -32.98 -13.73
CA GLU A 178 3.01 -34.25 -13.74
C GLU A 178 3.88 -35.41 -14.27
N ALA A 179 4.70 -35.16 -15.29
CA ALA A 179 5.61 -36.16 -15.82
C ALA A 179 6.70 -36.56 -14.81
N ALA A 180 7.17 -35.62 -13.99
CA ALA A 180 8.19 -35.86 -12.96
C ALA A 180 7.66 -36.57 -11.72
N ASN A 181 6.33 -36.60 -11.50
CA ASN A 181 5.71 -37.15 -10.27
C ASN A 181 4.80 -38.37 -10.58
N LYS A 182 4.89 -38.96 -11.75
CA LYS A 182 4.33 -40.30 -12.11
C LYS A 182 5.40 -41.35 -12.00
#